data_89825b12cdeeba597eda004dade0e0b5
#
_entry.id   89825b12cdeeba597eda004dade0e0b5
#
_cell.length_a   1.000
_cell.length_b   1.000
_cell.length_c   1.000
_cell.angle_alpha   90.00
_cell.angle_beta   90.00
_cell.angle_gamma   90.00
#
_symmetry.space_group_name_H-M   'P 1'
#
loop_
_entity.id
_entity.type
_entity.pdbx_description
1 polymer ?
#
loop_
_entity_poly.entity_id
_entity_poly.type
_entity_poly.pdbx_seq_one_letter_code
_entity_poly.pdbx_strand_id
1 'polypeptide(L)'
;MKRNPQARTTKRLWLLALIGLVTIAAIACGTDNSSGSVAQVGAGGSTETVENAPPVTGETFAHGEFSLELNEGKPVLVNFWFPSCPPCKAELPDLQAAYEEYGDQVAFIGIQQLGVDAPASGAAFLEDLGITYPTLPDTDSTIQFAYEVFQFPTTMFLDKNHDIARRWTGGISAEDLAEQLEILVAG
;
A
#
# COMPACT_ATOMS: atom_id res chain seq x y z
N MET A 1 10.05 51.32 26.97
CA MET A 1 10.30 52.52 26.16
C MET A 1 11.20 52.12 24.98
N LYS A 2 10.73 52.08 23.84
CA LYS A 2 10.79 52.84 22.61
C LYS A 2 10.12 52.03 21.50
N ARG A 3 8.96 52.53 21.10
CA ARG A 3 8.27 52.19 19.85
C ARG A 3 9.07 52.78 18.70
N ASN A 4 9.08 52.11 17.56
CA ASN A 4 9.27 52.82 16.31
C ASN A 4 8.34 52.22 15.24
N PRO A 5 7.51 53.04 14.64
CA PRO A 5 6.62 52.68 13.56
C PRO A 5 7.12 53.28 12.22
N GLN A 6 6.39 52.97 11.17
CA GLN A 6 6.45 53.60 9.83
C GLN A 6 7.26 52.76 8.81
N ALA A 7 6.84 52.60 7.60
CA ALA A 7 5.88 53.26 6.73
C ALA A 7 5.54 52.33 5.56
N ARG A 8 4.32 52.19 5.18
CA ARG A 8 3.59 52.94 4.11
C ARG A 8 4.19 52.90 2.71
N THR A 9 3.36 52.27 1.87
CA THR A 9 2.93 52.66 0.51
C THR A 9 3.91 52.62 -0.63
N THR A 10 3.57 51.91 -1.70
CA THR A 10 3.09 52.57 -2.93
C THR A 10 2.46 51.57 -3.91
N LYS A 11 1.24 51.91 -4.31
CA LYS A 11 0.53 51.45 -5.50
C LYS A 11 1.34 51.74 -6.77
N ARG A 12 1.33 50.89 -7.74
CA ARG A 12 1.27 51.35 -9.15
C ARG A 12 0.59 50.29 -10.01
N LEU A 13 -0.61 50.64 -10.41
CA LEU A 13 -1.31 50.16 -11.61
C LEU A 13 -0.39 50.31 -12.84
N TRP A 14 -0.33 49.30 -13.66
CA TRP A 14 -0.14 49.48 -15.10
C TRP A 14 -1.09 48.53 -15.82
N LEU A 15 -2.18 49.10 -16.28
CA LEU A 15 -3.00 48.64 -17.39
C LEU A 15 -2.25 48.93 -18.68
N LEU A 16 -2.14 47.98 -19.58
CA LEU A 16 -2.23 48.23 -21.01
C LEU A 16 -2.56 46.95 -21.75
N ALA A 17 -3.67 47.00 -22.43
CA ALA A 17 -4.20 46.07 -23.38
C ALA A 17 -3.34 45.97 -24.63
N LEU A 18 -3.19 44.78 -25.20
CA LEU A 18 -2.91 44.60 -26.60
C LEU A 18 -3.75 43.43 -27.16
N ILE A 19 -4.70 43.84 -27.95
CA ILE A 19 -5.53 43.05 -28.84
C ILE A 19 -4.63 42.52 -29.97
N GLY A 20 -4.53 41.21 -30.10
CA GLY A 20 -3.87 40.54 -31.22
C GLY A 20 -4.85 39.58 -31.93
N LEU A 21 -5.43 40.08 -32.96
CA LEU A 21 -6.25 39.37 -33.95
C LEU A 21 -5.39 38.36 -34.73
N VAL A 22 -5.66 37.07 -34.68
CA VAL A 22 -5.09 36.09 -35.57
C VAL A 22 -6.18 35.26 -36.25
N THR A 23 -6.14 35.35 -37.54
CA THR A 23 -6.95 34.85 -38.61
C THR A 23 -7.12 33.33 -38.63
N ILE A 24 -8.36 32.94 -38.91
CA ILE A 24 -8.82 31.61 -39.31
C ILE A 24 -8.21 31.25 -40.67
N ALA A 25 -7.51 30.14 -40.77
CA ALA A 25 -7.24 29.47 -42.03
C ALA A 25 -7.98 28.14 -42.03
N ALA A 26 -9.07 28.11 -42.74
CA ALA A 26 -9.76 26.89 -43.12
C ALA A 26 -8.99 26.23 -44.28
N ILE A 27 -8.58 24.97 -44.06
CA ILE A 27 -8.16 24.08 -45.14
C ILE A 27 -9.16 22.93 -45.17
N ALA A 28 -9.92 22.90 -46.24
CA ALA A 28 -10.88 21.86 -46.55
C ALA A 28 -10.23 20.80 -47.45
N CYS A 29 -10.86 19.63 -47.42
CA CYS A 29 -10.85 18.52 -48.38
C CYS A 29 -9.72 17.48 -48.28
N GLY A 30 -10.19 16.32 -47.86
CA GLY A 30 -9.64 15.02 -48.15
C GLY A 30 -10.72 13.98 -47.83
N THR A 31 -11.57 13.70 -48.85
CA THR A 31 -12.52 12.58 -48.79
C THR A 31 -11.78 11.30 -49.14
N ASP A 32 -11.61 10.43 -48.15
CA ASP A 32 -11.38 9.02 -48.38
C ASP A 32 -12.39 8.20 -47.58
N ASN A 33 -13.27 7.60 -48.35
CA ASN A 33 -14.33 6.71 -47.92
C ASN A 33 -13.71 5.33 -47.63
N SER A 34 -13.38 5.05 -46.37
CA SER A 34 -13.12 3.71 -45.88
C SER A 34 -14.13 3.37 -44.81
N SER A 35 -15.06 2.50 -45.18
CA SER A 35 -16.01 1.88 -44.28
C SER A 35 -15.26 1.09 -43.20
N GLY A 36 -14.92 1.77 -42.12
CA GLY A 36 -14.45 1.17 -40.90
C GLY A 36 -15.57 1.22 -39.87
N SER A 37 -16.07 0.06 -39.50
CA SER A 37 -17.03 -0.11 -38.41
C SER A 37 -16.60 0.70 -37.20
N VAL A 38 -17.40 1.68 -36.79
CA VAL A 38 -17.29 2.32 -35.49
C VAL A 38 -17.61 1.27 -34.44
N ALA A 39 -16.57 0.66 -33.91
CA ALA A 39 -16.69 -0.04 -32.62
C ALA A 39 -17.14 0.99 -31.62
N GLN A 40 -18.34 0.84 -31.10
CA GLN A 40 -18.79 1.58 -29.94
C GLN A 40 -17.79 1.33 -28.81
N VAL A 41 -17.14 2.41 -28.34
CA VAL A 41 -16.41 2.40 -27.10
C VAL A 41 -17.46 2.23 -26.01
N GLY A 42 -17.71 0.96 -25.65
CA GLY A 42 -18.48 0.60 -24.49
C GLY A 42 -17.81 1.19 -23.24
N ALA A 43 -18.66 1.72 -22.40
CA ALA A 43 -18.35 2.34 -21.13
C ALA A 43 -17.28 1.58 -20.34
N GLY A 44 -16.37 2.37 -19.75
CA GLY A 44 -15.22 1.96 -18.98
C GLY A 44 -15.47 0.82 -18.00
N GLY A 45 -14.99 -0.34 -18.35
CA GLY A 45 -14.48 -1.29 -17.40
C GLY A 45 -13.05 -0.85 -17.10
N SER A 46 -12.80 -0.30 -15.93
CA SER A 46 -11.47 -0.28 -15.36
C SER A 46 -11.05 -1.74 -15.29
N THR A 47 -10.13 -2.15 -16.15
CA THR A 47 -9.39 -3.38 -15.93
C THR A 47 -8.56 -3.08 -14.68
N GLU A 48 -9.05 -3.47 -13.49
CA GLU A 48 -8.18 -3.58 -12.34
C GLU A 48 -7.08 -4.55 -12.80
N THR A 49 -5.89 -4.03 -12.95
CA THR A 49 -4.71 -4.85 -13.14
C THR A 49 -4.52 -5.59 -11.83
N VAL A 50 -4.94 -6.85 -11.81
CA VAL A 50 -4.68 -7.75 -10.70
C VAL A 50 -3.15 -7.89 -10.64
N GLU A 51 -2.56 -7.39 -9.57
CA GLU A 51 -1.12 -7.42 -9.37
C GLU A 51 -0.76 -8.66 -8.56
N ASN A 52 -0.06 -9.61 -9.16
CA ASN A 52 0.46 -10.76 -8.42
C ASN A 52 1.41 -10.28 -7.33
N ALA A 53 1.25 -10.79 -6.12
CA ALA A 53 2.13 -10.46 -5.03
C ALA A 53 3.56 -10.95 -5.32
N PRO A 54 4.59 -10.14 -5.04
CA PRO A 54 5.97 -10.60 -5.07
C PRO A 54 6.18 -11.79 -4.13
N PRO A 55 7.15 -12.67 -4.40
CA PRO A 55 7.41 -13.82 -3.54
C PRO A 55 7.82 -13.38 -2.13
N VAL A 56 7.28 -14.07 -1.12
CA VAL A 56 7.75 -14.00 0.26
C VAL A 56 8.26 -15.38 0.63
N THR A 57 9.54 -15.46 0.98
CA THR A 57 10.14 -16.68 1.50
C THR A 57 11.25 -16.35 2.48
N GLY A 58 11.40 -17.15 3.52
CA GLY A 58 12.47 -16.99 4.51
C GLY A 58 12.22 -17.70 5.81
N GLU A 59 13.27 -17.77 6.63
CA GLU A 59 13.21 -18.36 7.97
C GLU A 59 12.51 -17.38 8.93
N THR A 60 11.47 -17.87 9.59
CA THR A 60 10.77 -17.10 10.63
C THR A 60 11.46 -17.22 11.98
N PHE A 61 11.14 -16.34 12.91
CA PHE A 61 11.75 -16.39 14.26
C PHE A 61 11.43 -17.67 15.03
N ALA A 62 10.26 -18.28 14.82
CA ALA A 62 9.81 -19.39 15.67
C ALA A 62 9.09 -20.54 14.92
N HIS A 63 8.74 -20.38 13.64
CA HIS A 63 7.87 -21.30 12.92
C HIS A 63 8.56 -22.02 11.74
N GLY A 64 9.90 -21.94 11.65
CA GLY A 64 10.65 -22.47 10.50
C GLY A 64 10.44 -21.62 9.25
N GLU A 65 10.63 -22.22 8.09
CA GLU A 65 10.53 -21.53 6.82
C GLU A 65 9.07 -21.18 6.46
N PHE A 66 8.85 -19.94 6.05
CA PHE A 66 7.61 -19.49 5.42
C PHE A 66 7.83 -19.26 3.93
N SER A 67 6.86 -19.64 3.12
CA SER A 67 6.82 -19.31 1.70
C SER A 67 5.38 -19.12 1.24
N LEU A 68 5.12 -18.15 0.36
CA LEU A 68 3.82 -18.00 -0.28
C LEU A 68 3.45 -19.28 -1.06
N GLU A 69 4.40 -19.91 -1.74
CA GLU A 69 4.17 -21.15 -2.49
C GLU A 69 3.65 -22.29 -1.60
N LEU A 70 4.10 -22.38 -0.34
CA LEU A 70 3.61 -23.36 0.63
C LEU A 70 2.18 -23.06 1.11
N ASN A 71 1.66 -21.88 0.82
CA ASN A 71 0.34 -21.42 1.15
C ASN A 71 -0.57 -21.25 -0.08
N GLU A 72 -0.23 -21.88 -1.21
CA GLU A 72 -1.03 -21.81 -2.43
C GLU A 72 -2.48 -22.24 -2.19
N GLY A 73 -3.42 -21.45 -2.69
CA GLY A 73 -4.86 -21.67 -2.51
C GLY A 73 -5.42 -21.16 -1.16
N LYS A 74 -4.56 -20.60 -0.29
CA LYS A 74 -4.96 -19.97 0.97
C LYS A 74 -4.71 -18.46 0.90
N PRO A 75 -5.68 -17.62 1.28
CA PRO A 75 -5.46 -16.19 1.40
C PRO A 75 -4.33 -15.89 2.39
N VAL A 76 -3.61 -14.78 2.18
CA VAL A 76 -2.47 -14.41 3.04
C VAL A 76 -2.58 -12.96 3.47
N LEU A 77 -2.34 -12.69 4.75
CA LEU A 77 -2.12 -11.37 5.29
C LEU A 77 -0.60 -11.16 5.50
N VAL A 78 -0.03 -10.13 4.84
CA VAL A 78 1.38 -9.75 4.98
C VAL A 78 1.46 -8.39 5.67
N ASN A 79 2.00 -8.32 6.89
CA ASN A 79 2.14 -7.10 7.66
C ASN A 79 3.59 -6.65 7.74
N PHE A 80 3.89 -5.45 7.28
CA PHE A 80 5.23 -4.83 7.32
C PHE A 80 5.36 -3.91 8.53
N TRP A 81 6.35 -4.14 9.38
CA TRP A 81 6.49 -3.47 10.66
C TRP A 81 7.95 -3.38 11.14
N PHE A 82 8.21 -2.64 12.22
CA PHE A 82 9.48 -2.67 12.97
C PHE A 82 9.25 -2.29 14.45
N PRO A 83 10.11 -2.75 15.39
CA PRO A 83 9.89 -2.59 16.82
C PRO A 83 9.77 -1.14 17.32
N SER A 84 10.55 -0.22 16.77
CA SER A 84 10.52 1.20 17.17
C SER A 84 9.42 2.04 16.50
N CYS A 85 8.49 1.40 15.76
CA CYS A 85 7.37 2.05 15.09
C CYS A 85 6.14 2.12 16.02
N PRO A 86 5.73 3.29 16.54
CA PRO A 86 4.63 3.36 17.50
C PRO A 86 3.28 2.87 16.96
N PRO A 87 2.84 3.22 15.73
CA PRO A 87 1.59 2.68 15.20
C PRO A 87 1.65 1.18 14.91
N CYS A 88 2.83 0.63 14.52
CA CYS A 88 2.99 -0.82 14.37
C CYS A 88 2.77 -1.53 15.71
N LYS A 89 3.38 -1.02 16.79
CA LYS A 89 3.20 -1.56 18.14
C LYS A 89 1.74 -1.55 18.58
N ALA A 90 0.98 -0.54 18.17
CA ALA A 90 -0.41 -0.41 18.58
C ALA A 90 -1.32 -1.45 17.91
N GLU A 91 -1.05 -1.85 16.65
CA GLU A 91 -1.89 -2.79 15.89
C GLU A 91 -1.53 -4.27 16.11
N LEU A 92 -0.28 -4.59 16.54
CA LEU A 92 0.17 -5.98 16.68
C LEU A 92 -0.73 -6.86 17.58
N PRO A 93 -1.28 -6.38 18.70
CA PRO A 93 -2.23 -7.15 19.50
C PRO A 93 -3.53 -7.47 18.75
N ASP A 94 -4.02 -6.55 17.91
CA ASP A 94 -5.23 -6.77 17.10
C ASP A 94 -4.95 -7.80 15.99
N LEU A 95 -3.76 -7.73 15.37
CA LEU A 95 -3.29 -8.74 14.42
C LEU A 95 -3.14 -10.13 15.07
N GLN A 96 -2.67 -10.20 16.31
CA GLN A 96 -2.60 -11.46 17.05
C GLN A 96 -4.01 -12.04 17.32
N ALA A 97 -4.94 -11.21 17.78
CA ALA A 97 -6.32 -11.65 17.98
C ALA A 97 -6.96 -12.15 16.68
N ALA A 98 -6.73 -11.43 15.57
CA ALA A 98 -7.18 -11.85 14.25
C ALA A 98 -6.52 -13.17 13.79
N TYR A 99 -5.25 -13.38 14.09
CA TYR A 99 -4.57 -14.65 13.82
C TYR A 99 -5.17 -15.81 14.59
N GLU A 100 -5.54 -15.61 15.86
CA GLU A 100 -6.21 -16.63 16.67
C GLU A 100 -7.61 -16.99 16.13
N GLU A 101 -8.31 -16.05 15.52
CA GLU A 101 -9.65 -16.24 14.96
C GLU A 101 -9.61 -16.77 13.52
N TYR A 102 -8.75 -16.24 12.66
CA TYR A 102 -8.76 -16.51 11.21
C TYR A 102 -7.61 -17.40 10.73
N GLY A 103 -6.63 -17.75 11.58
CA GLY A 103 -5.41 -18.44 11.17
C GLY A 103 -5.60 -19.80 10.49
N ASP A 104 -6.75 -20.46 10.72
CA ASP A 104 -7.12 -21.68 9.99
C ASP A 104 -7.50 -21.36 8.52
N GLN A 105 -8.03 -20.18 8.24
CA GLN A 105 -8.57 -19.76 6.94
C GLN A 105 -7.62 -18.87 6.17
N VAL A 106 -6.82 -18.03 6.87
CA VAL A 106 -5.88 -17.07 6.31
C VAL A 106 -4.49 -17.35 6.86
N ALA A 107 -3.48 -17.40 6.01
CA ALA A 107 -2.09 -17.43 6.48
C ALA A 107 -1.65 -16.01 6.89
N PHE A 108 -0.92 -15.90 7.98
CA PHE A 108 -0.37 -14.63 8.46
C PHE A 108 1.15 -14.66 8.37
N ILE A 109 1.74 -13.56 7.95
CA ILE A 109 3.18 -13.36 7.97
C ILE A 109 3.52 -11.91 8.30
N GLY A 110 4.30 -11.70 9.36
CA GLY A 110 4.93 -10.42 9.67
C GLY A 110 6.27 -10.31 8.95
N ILE A 111 6.55 -9.16 8.37
CA ILE A 111 7.84 -8.83 7.76
C ILE A 111 8.48 -7.73 8.60
N GLN A 112 9.50 -8.09 9.39
CA GLN A 112 10.24 -7.11 10.17
C GLN A 112 11.24 -6.38 9.28
N GLN A 113 11.10 -5.07 9.20
CA GLN A 113 12.08 -4.22 8.54
C GLN A 113 13.27 -3.90 9.46
N LEU A 114 14.50 -4.09 8.96
CA LEU A 114 15.73 -3.98 9.74
C LEU A 114 16.48 -2.66 9.60
N GLY A 115 16.02 -1.72 8.80
CA GLY A 115 16.73 -0.46 8.56
C GLY A 115 16.95 0.40 9.81
N VAL A 116 16.19 0.15 10.88
CA VAL A 116 16.21 0.90 12.15
C VAL A 116 16.55 0.00 13.33
N ASP A 117 16.07 -1.24 13.32
CA ASP A 117 16.18 -2.18 14.47
C ASP A 117 16.87 -3.50 14.05
N ALA A 118 17.66 -4.08 14.96
CA ALA A 118 18.33 -5.36 14.70
C ALA A 118 17.32 -6.54 14.70
N PRO A 119 17.58 -7.66 13.97
CA PRO A 119 16.69 -8.82 13.94
C PRO A 119 16.32 -9.34 15.34
N ALA A 120 17.31 -9.46 16.22
CA ALA A 120 17.11 -9.96 17.58
C ALA A 120 16.16 -9.09 18.42
N SER A 121 16.08 -7.77 18.15
CA SER A 121 15.12 -6.89 18.84
C SER A 121 13.68 -7.16 18.38
N GLY A 122 13.47 -7.64 17.14
CA GLY A 122 12.16 -8.03 16.66
C GLY A 122 11.64 -9.27 17.37
N ALA A 123 12.41 -10.32 17.46
CA ALA A 123 12.01 -11.56 18.13
C ALA A 123 11.65 -11.31 19.60
N ALA A 124 12.52 -10.62 20.36
CA ALA A 124 12.25 -10.28 21.75
C ALA A 124 11.02 -9.38 21.93
N PHE A 125 10.83 -8.43 21.01
CA PHE A 125 9.66 -7.55 21.02
C PHE A 125 8.35 -8.28 20.80
N LEU A 126 8.32 -9.25 19.87
CA LEU A 126 7.14 -10.10 19.63
C LEU A 126 6.85 -11.00 20.84
N GLU A 127 7.89 -11.57 21.47
CA GLU A 127 7.75 -12.37 22.69
C GLU A 127 7.14 -11.54 23.82
N ASP A 128 7.62 -10.32 24.04
CA ASP A 128 7.11 -9.40 25.06
C ASP A 128 5.63 -9.01 24.84
N LEU A 129 5.18 -8.99 23.60
CA LEU A 129 3.79 -8.70 23.23
C LEU A 129 2.91 -9.95 23.13
N GLY A 130 3.47 -11.14 23.27
CA GLY A 130 2.75 -12.40 23.10
C GLY A 130 2.29 -12.68 21.66
N ILE A 131 3.01 -12.13 20.67
CA ILE A 131 2.72 -12.35 19.24
C ILE A 131 3.26 -13.71 18.83
N THR A 132 2.37 -14.54 18.28
CA THR A 132 2.68 -15.93 17.92
C THR A 132 2.52 -16.25 16.44
N TYR A 133 1.98 -15.35 15.61
CA TYR A 133 1.93 -15.61 14.18
C TYR A 133 3.33 -15.53 13.53
N PRO A 134 3.57 -16.27 12.43
CA PRO A 134 4.87 -16.30 11.78
C PRO A 134 5.37 -14.90 11.42
N THR A 135 6.64 -14.64 11.74
CA THR A 135 7.30 -13.38 11.39
C THR A 135 8.74 -13.66 10.99
N LEU A 136 9.18 -13.07 9.89
CA LEU A 136 10.56 -13.16 9.39
C LEU A 136 11.24 -11.78 9.33
N PRO A 137 12.56 -11.72 9.50
CA PRO A 137 13.33 -10.49 9.30
C PRO A 137 13.67 -10.30 7.82
N ASP A 138 13.30 -9.15 7.24
CA ASP A 138 13.72 -8.75 5.89
C ASP A 138 15.09 -8.07 5.96
N THR A 139 16.15 -8.90 6.00
CA THR A 139 17.52 -8.48 6.36
C THR A 139 18.17 -7.55 5.33
N ASP A 140 17.76 -7.63 4.08
CA ASP A 140 18.29 -6.86 2.97
C ASP A 140 17.23 -5.93 2.34
N SER A 141 16.06 -5.85 2.94
CA SER A 141 14.89 -5.09 2.46
C SER A 141 14.35 -5.53 1.10
N THR A 142 14.71 -6.73 0.64
CA THR A 142 14.30 -7.24 -0.68
C THR A 142 12.79 -7.39 -0.77
N ILE A 143 12.15 -7.93 0.29
CA ILE A 143 10.70 -8.12 0.33
C ILE A 143 10.00 -6.75 0.39
N GLN A 144 10.47 -5.85 1.26
CA GLN A 144 9.93 -4.50 1.37
C GLN A 144 9.91 -3.76 0.04
N PHE A 145 11.05 -3.77 -0.68
CA PHE A 145 11.16 -3.07 -1.96
C PHE A 145 10.34 -3.74 -3.07
N ALA A 146 10.26 -5.07 -3.08
CA ALA A 146 9.44 -5.80 -4.03
C ALA A 146 7.94 -5.46 -3.86
N TYR A 147 7.48 -5.29 -2.62
CA TYR A 147 6.12 -4.86 -2.28
C TYR A 147 5.93 -3.34 -2.33
N GLU A 148 6.93 -2.56 -2.70
CA GLU A 148 6.88 -1.09 -2.74
C GLU A 148 6.39 -0.46 -1.43
N VAL A 149 6.85 -1.00 -0.28
CA VAL A 149 6.47 -0.49 1.04
C VAL A 149 7.44 0.60 1.50
N PHE A 150 6.94 1.83 1.57
CA PHE A 150 7.70 3.01 1.98
C PHE A 150 7.13 3.69 3.23
N GLN A 151 6.02 3.20 3.76
CA GLN A 151 5.36 3.69 4.97
C GLN A 151 5.04 2.51 5.89
N PHE A 152 5.08 2.75 7.21
CA PHE A 152 4.84 1.72 8.21
C PHE A 152 3.81 2.17 9.25
N PRO A 153 2.98 1.22 9.70
CA PRO A 153 2.84 -0.13 9.15
C PRO A 153 2.18 -0.12 7.79
N THR A 154 2.34 -1.20 7.04
CA THR A 154 1.54 -1.49 5.84
C THR A 154 1.12 -2.95 5.87
N THR A 155 -0.16 -3.20 5.61
CA THR A 155 -0.72 -4.55 5.55
C THR A 155 -1.25 -4.83 4.14
N MET A 156 -0.82 -5.96 3.57
CA MET A 156 -1.32 -6.48 2.31
C MET A 156 -2.26 -7.65 2.57
N PHE A 157 -3.38 -7.65 1.91
CA PHE A 157 -4.33 -8.74 1.88
C PHE A 157 -4.23 -9.40 0.51
N LEU A 158 -3.75 -10.63 0.47
CA LEU A 158 -3.59 -11.42 -0.74
C LEU A 158 -4.72 -12.44 -0.83
N ASP A 159 -5.35 -12.53 -1.98
CA ASP A 159 -6.38 -13.54 -2.22
C ASP A 159 -5.78 -14.97 -2.32
N LYS A 160 -6.61 -15.97 -2.58
CA LYS A 160 -6.19 -17.36 -2.72
C LYS A 160 -5.29 -17.66 -3.93
N ASN A 161 -5.19 -16.73 -4.89
CA ASN A 161 -4.25 -16.80 -6.01
C ASN A 161 -2.97 -16.01 -5.71
N HIS A 162 -2.89 -15.42 -4.52
CA HIS A 162 -1.88 -14.47 -4.07
C HIS A 162 -1.82 -13.20 -4.91
N ASP A 163 -2.94 -12.77 -5.47
CA ASP A 163 -3.09 -11.43 -6.01
C ASP A 163 -3.32 -10.43 -4.88
N ILE A 164 -2.77 -9.22 -5.01
CA ILE A 164 -2.96 -8.17 -4.01
C ILE A 164 -4.40 -7.64 -4.10
N ALA A 165 -5.29 -8.19 -3.27
CA ALA A 165 -6.67 -7.75 -3.19
C ALA A 165 -6.81 -6.39 -2.49
N ARG A 166 -5.96 -6.10 -1.50
CA ARG A 166 -5.97 -4.84 -0.77
C ARG A 166 -4.59 -4.47 -0.23
N ARG A 167 -4.23 -3.19 -0.34
CA ARG A 167 -3.12 -2.56 0.38
C ARG A 167 -3.71 -1.60 1.42
N TRP A 168 -3.32 -1.74 2.67
CA TRP A 168 -3.67 -0.84 3.76
C TRP A 168 -2.39 -0.17 4.28
N THR A 169 -2.32 1.15 4.22
CA THR A 169 -1.16 1.92 4.66
C THR A 169 -1.49 2.71 5.92
N GLY A 170 -0.66 2.60 6.93
CA GLY A 170 -0.90 3.11 8.28
C GLY A 170 -1.51 2.06 9.19
N GLY A 171 -1.65 2.39 10.48
CA GLY A 171 -2.24 1.47 11.46
C GLY A 171 -3.67 1.06 11.08
N ILE A 172 -3.97 -0.21 11.25
CA ILE A 172 -5.31 -0.76 11.02
C ILE A 172 -6.01 -0.99 12.37
N SER A 173 -7.28 -0.62 12.47
CA SER A 173 -8.08 -0.92 13.65
C SER A 173 -8.56 -2.37 13.65
N ALA A 174 -8.91 -2.92 14.82
CA ALA A 174 -9.48 -4.26 14.92
C ALA A 174 -10.75 -4.43 14.07
N GLU A 175 -11.60 -3.39 14.00
CA GLU A 175 -12.84 -3.38 13.21
C GLU A 175 -12.53 -3.45 11.70
N ASP A 176 -11.65 -2.57 11.21
CA ASP A 176 -11.25 -2.54 9.80
C ASP A 176 -10.54 -3.86 9.41
N LEU A 177 -9.69 -4.39 10.30
CA LEU A 177 -8.97 -5.64 10.09
C LEU A 177 -9.95 -6.82 9.94
N ALA A 178 -10.94 -6.93 10.82
CA ALA A 178 -11.97 -7.96 10.74
C ALA A 178 -12.78 -7.86 9.44
N GLU A 179 -13.20 -6.64 9.05
CA GLU A 179 -13.92 -6.42 7.79
C GLU A 179 -13.09 -6.88 6.58
N GLN A 180 -11.80 -6.54 6.53
CA GLN A 180 -10.94 -6.95 5.41
C GLN A 180 -10.71 -8.46 5.39
N LEU A 181 -10.58 -9.11 6.54
CA LEU A 181 -10.43 -10.56 6.62
C LEU A 181 -11.71 -11.30 6.22
N GLU A 182 -12.88 -10.82 6.61
CA GLU A 182 -14.16 -11.37 6.17
C GLU A 182 -14.31 -11.33 4.64
N ILE A 183 -13.98 -10.18 4.03
CA ILE A 183 -13.97 -10.02 2.57
C ILE A 183 -12.99 -11.00 1.92
N LEU A 184 -11.79 -11.14 2.49
CA LEU A 184 -10.74 -12.00 1.96
C LEU A 184 -11.12 -13.50 2.01
N VAL A 185 -11.79 -13.93 3.07
CA VAL A 185 -12.24 -15.31 3.23
C VAL A 185 -13.45 -15.63 2.35
N ALA A 186 -14.31 -14.64 2.07
CA ALA A 186 -15.50 -14.81 1.24
C ALA A 186 -15.19 -14.92 -0.27
N GLY A 187 -14.05 -14.41 -0.75
CA GLY A 187 -13.61 -14.43 -2.16
C GLY A 187 -12.86 -15.67 -2.52
#